data_872b2bc60cd48ca7104dfab953ae00f1
#
_entry.id   872b2bc60cd48ca7104dfab953ae00f1
#
_cell.length_a   1.000
_cell.length_b   1.000
_cell.length_c   1.000
_cell.angle_alpha   90.00
_cell.angle_beta   90.00
_cell.angle_gamma   90.00
#
_symmetry.space_group_name_H-M   'P 1'
#
loop_
_entity.id
_entity.type
_entity.pdbx_description
1 polymer ?
#
loop_
_entity_poly.entity_id
_entity_poly.type
_entity_poly.pdbx_seq_one_letter_code
_entity_poly.pdbx_strand_id
1 'polypeptide(L)'
;MKQLSILLIIFILCTSMTGCLQQGAPEDHAFVLAVGVDKGKQLKYFVTFMIQKGPKDPEGDAAAESTLVGAEGESLFDAMRIIRAALTNIINFTRTSIILFSSDAAREGLMKDFLSFTFDSVKIRRSTYLLVIQGEARDFMQGMDTGEGISSELLQSGLINRYGIGGYVPLTNAVSFFESTNAGRMDAIIPLGNIDESIISDERKKESEATGEEPKPKEEDTTVGIERIGGLKSTLMGSAIFDGWVMTGTLNGPDTQYLLIGRGEFHTGSLAIHAPDGNLIECLIHTSGSPKINLSLYPTPVAEVEIGIKCRVMHDSVELLESKWPEMGSDIEKYFEKQMSRIFEGCKSIHSDAFGFGKHAVLQFNSTDAWEEYNWKKQYENMEANFNVTIQFEDSFSSTHLE
;
A
#
# COMPACT_ATOMS: atom_id res chain seq x y z
N MET A 1 -42.15 -51.49 17.79
CA MET A 1 -41.95 -50.09 17.25
C MET A 1 -41.08 -49.24 18.19
N LYS A 2 -41.38 -49.13 19.49
CA LYS A 2 -40.56 -48.28 20.42
C LYS A 2 -39.07 -48.67 20.48
N GLN A 3 -38.73 -49.94 20.47
CA GLN A 3 -37.33 -50.39 20.52
C GLN A 3 -36.57 -50.09 19.23
N LEU A 4 -37.25 -50.16 18.05
CA LEU A 4 -36.65 -49.81 16.77
C LEU A 4 -36.39 -48.32 16.66
N SER A 5 -37.28 -47.47 17.21
CA SER A 5 -37.10 -46.03 17.26
C SER A 5 -35.92 -45.61 18.17
N ILE A 6 -35.74 -46.28 19.30
CA ILE A 6 -34.62 -46.04 20.20
C ILE A 6 -33.28 -46.43 19.52
N LEU A 7 -33.23 -47.53 18.80
CA LEU A 7 -32.06 -47.98 18.06
C LEU A 7 -31.69 -47.02 16.94
N LEU A 8 -32.69 -46.45 16.23
CA LEU A 8 -32.49 -45.45 15.20
C LEU A 8 -31.95 -44.12 15.77
N ILE A 9 -32.47 -43.70 16.92
CA ILE A 9 -32.00 -42.47 17.59
C ILE A 9 -30.54 -42.64 18.06
N ILE A 10 -30.18 -43.78 18.63
CA ILE A 10 -28.81 -44.08 19.04
C ILE A 10 -27.87 -44.12 17.81
N PHE A 11 -28.30 -44.68 16.69
CA PHE A 11 -27.51 -44.73 15.46
C PHE A 11 -27.27 -43.31 14.91
N ILE A 12 -28.30 -42.44 14.90
CA ILE A 12 -28.16 -41.04 14.47
C ILE A 12 -27.26 -40.27 15.44
N LEU A 13 -27.36 -40.52 16.75
CA LEU A 13 -26.47 -39.88 17.76
C LEU A 13 -25.00 -40.29 17.56
N CYS A 14 -24.74 -41.59 17.26
CA CYS A 14 -23.39 -42.07 17.01
C CYS A 14 -22.78 -41.54 15.71
N THR A 15 -23.58 -41.33 14.65
CA THR A 15 -23.10 -40.73 13.39
C THR A 15 -22.85 -39.23 13.49
N SER A 16 -23.53 -38.51 14.41
CA SER A 16 -23.28 -37.11 14.65
C SER A 16 -22.00 -36.82 15.48
N MET A 17 -21.38 -37.84 16.09
CA MET A 17 -20.13 -37.69 16.85
C MET A 17 -18.86 -37.88 16.02
N THR A 18 -18.94 -38.14 14.70
CA THR A 18 -17.77 -38.06 13.82
C THR A 18 -17.41 -36.62 13.50
N GLY A 19 -17.14 -35.84 14.54
CA GLY A 19 -16.59 -34.48 14.43
C GLY A 19 -15.17 -34.52 13.88
N CYS A 20 -14.84 -33.55 13.04
CA CYS A 20 -13.58 -33.35 12.33
C CYS A 20 -12.34 -33.64 13.18
N LEU A 21 -11.71 -34.77 12.96
CA LEU A 21 -10.53 -35.26 13.70
C LEU A 21 -9.22 -34.90 12.96
N GLN A 22 -9.16 -33.79 12.22
CA GLN A 22 -8.01 -33.58 11.36
C GLN A 22 -7.54 -32.12 11.22
N GLN A 23 -7.70 -31.31 12.27
CA GLN A 23 -6.92 -30.11 12.41
C GLN A 23 -6.04 -30.29 13.64
N GLY A 24 -4.70 -30.31 13.43
CA GLY A 24 -3.74 -30.37 14.53
C GLY A 24 -4.03 -29.26 15.56
N ALA A 25 -3.60 -29.48 16.80
CA ALA A 25 -3.79 -28.48 17.84
C ALA A 25 -3.20 -27.11 17.40
N PRO A 26 -3.77 -25.97 17.79
CA PRO A 26 -3.22 -24.66 17.45
C PRO A 26 -1.72 -24.53 17.75
N GLU A 27 -1.24 -25.26 18.75
CA GLU A 27 0.16 -25.33 19.19
C GLU A 27 1.09 -25.98 18.16
N ASP A 28 0.55 -26.82 17.28
CA ASP A 28 1.30 -27.47 16.20
C ASP A 28 1.53 -26.53 15.00
N HIS A 29 0.90 -25.36 15.00
CA HIS A 29 0.96 -24.40 13.89
C HIS A 29 1.90 -23.24 14.15
N ALA A 30 2.76 -22.95 13.15
CA ALA A 30 3.52 -21.71 13.04
C ALA A 30 2.70 -20.71 12.21
N PHE A 31 2.02 -19.78 12.88
CA PHE A 31 1.20 -18.76 12.20
C PHE A 31 2.06 -17.67 11.61
N VAL A 32 2.04 -17.53 10.29
CA VAL A 32 2.72 -16.47 9.56
C VAL A 32 1.88 -15.19 9.63
N LEU A 33 2.45 -14.12 10.17
CA LEU A 33 1.82 -12.80 10.30
C LEU A 33 2.10 -11.92 9.08
N ALA A 34 3.35 -11.96 8.59
CA ALA A 34 3.80 -11.20 7.43
C ALA A 34 4.74 -12.04 6.56
N VAL A 35 4.78 -11.74 5.27
CA VAL A 35 5.67 -12.37 4.29
C VAL A 35 6.51 -11.28 3.63
N GLY A 36 7.83 -11.38 3.71
CA GLY A 36 8.78 -10.55 2.97
C GLY A 36 9.27 -11.29 1.72
N VAL A 37 9.39 -10.56 0.62
CA VAL A 37 9.83 -11.10 -0.66
C VAL A 37 10.89 -10.17 -1.23
N ASP A 38 12.12 -10.64 -1.20
CA ASP A 38 13.27 -9.97 -1.76
C ASP A 38 13.75 -10.70 -3.01
N LYS A 39 14.56 -10.04 -3.82
CA LYS A 39 15.32 -10.70 -4.86
C LYS A 39 16.37 -11.60 -4.22
N GLY A 40 16.45 -12.86 -4.65
CA GLY A 40 17.47 -13.79 -4.18
C GLY A 40 18.87 -13.46 -4.75
N LYS A 41 19.91 -13.88 -4.06
CA LYS A 41 21.31 -13.73 -4.52
C LYS A 41 21.72 -14.88 -5.45
N GLN A 42 21.27 -16.08 -5.18
CA GLN A 42 21.58 -17.30 -5.93
C GLN A 42 20.35 -17.86 -6.64
N LEU A 43 19.17 -17.79 -6.01
CA LEU A 43 17.91 -18.24 -6.55
C LEU A 43 17.00 -17.04 -6.81
N LYS A 44 15.80 -17.27 -7.38
CA LYS A 44 14.91 -16.21 -7.86
C LYS A 44 14.42 -15.29 -6.72
N TYR A 45 14.09 -15.86 -5.56
CA TYR A 45 13.52 -15.14 -4.43
C TYR A 45 14.33 -15.40 -3.15
N PHE A 46 14.34 -14.42 -2.25
CA PHE A 46 14.58 -14.65 -0.83
C PHE A 46 13.27 -14.37 -0.09
N VAL A 47 12.70 -15.38 0.54
CA VAL A 47 11.40 -15.28 1.22
C VAL A 47 11.61 -15.32 2.73
N THR A 48 11.03 -14.34 3.43
CA THR A 48 11.09 -14.22 4.88
C THR A 48 9.68 -14.35 5.47
N PHE A 49 9.51 -15.18 6.49
CA PHE A 49 8.26 -15.29 7.26
C PHE A 49 8.45 -14.68 8.65
N MET A 50 7.52 -13.83 9.06
CA MET A 50 7.35 -13.45 10.46
C MET A 50 6.36 -14.44 11.09
N ILE A 51 6.85 -15.25 12.01
CA ILE A 51 6.08 -16.32 12.64
C ILE A 51 5.78 -15.95 14.08
N GLN A 52 4.51 -16.05 14.47
CA GLN A 52 4.09 -15.88 15.87
C GLN A 52 4.57 -17.05 16.70
N LYS A 53 5.31 -16.78 17.77
CA LYS A 53 5.70 -17.77 18.77
C LYS A 53 4.54 -18.01 19.73
N GLY A 54 3.98 -19.21 19.72
CA GLY A 54 3.07 -19.77 20.71
C GLY A 54 1.88 -18.93 21.20
N PRO A 55 0.97 -19.47 21.99
CA PRO A 55 -0.01 -18.68 22.73
C PRO A 55 0.73 -17.90 23.82
N LYS A 56 0.38 -16.63 23.98
CA LYS A 56 0.77 -15.81 25.14
C LYS A 56 0.45 -16.57 26.43
N ASP A 57 1.39 -16.58 27.36
CA ASP A 57 1.11 -16.97 28.73
C ASP A 57 -0.07 -16.09 29.24
N PRO A 58 -1.20 -16.66 29.71
CA PRO A 58 -2.37 -15.90 30.09
C PRO A 58 -2.12 -14.87 31.22
N GLU A 59 -1.00 -14.97 31.91
CA GLU A 59 -0.61 -14.10 33.02
C GLU A 59 0.53 -13.13 32.68
N GLY A 60 1.05 -13.15 31.44
CA GLY A 60 2.16 -12.30 31.02
C GLY A 60 1.71 -11.10 30.16
N ASP A 61 2.08 -9.91 30.57
CA ASP A 61 1.91 -8.63 29.83
C ASP A 61 2.83 -8.51 28.59
N ALA A 62 3.55 -9.56 28.24
CA ALA A 62 4.48 -9.56 27.12
C ALA A 62 3.73 -9.59 25.78
N ALA A 63 4.09 -8.67 24.87
CA ALA A 63 3.64 -8.71 23.49
C ALA A 63 3.93 -10.10 22.88
N ALA A 64 3.05 -10.60 22.01
CA ALA A 64 3.27 -11.90 21.36
C ALA A 64 4.62 -11.82 20.64
N GLU A 65 5.59 -12.61 21.10
CA GLU A 65 6.89 -12.69 20.45
C GLU A 65 6.73 -13.24 19.05
N SER A 66 7.35 -12.60 18.09
CA SER A 66 7.52 -13.12 16.73
C SER A 66 8.95 -13.60 16.52
N THR A 67 9.18 -14.30 15.45
CA THR A 67 10.53 -14.66 14.97
C THR A 67 10.55 -14.61 13.46
N LEU A 68 11.70 -14.24 12.91
CA LEU A 68 11.93 -14.25 11.47
C LEU A 68 12.63 -15.54 11.07
N VAL A 69 12.12 -16.16 10.00
CA VAL A 69 12.78 -17.26 9.32
C VAL A 69 12.72 -17.02 7.82
N GLY A 70 13.80 -17.25 7.13
CA GLY A 70 13.88 -16.98 5.71
C GLY A 70 14.75 -17.97 4.97
N ALA A 71 14.51 -18.12 3.67
CA ALA A 71 15.34 -18.92 2.78
C ALA A 71 15.22 -18.41 1.34
N GLU A 72 16.27 -18.69 0.55
CA GLU A 72 16.18 -18.54 -0.91
C GLU A 72 15.40 -19.71 -1.52
N GLY A 73 14.76 -19.45 -2.65
CA GLY A 73 14.06 -20.47 -3.44
C GLY A 73 13.69 -19.96 -4.83
N GLU A 74 13.49 -20.90 -5.77
CA GLU A 74 12.97 -20.57 -7.11
C GLU A 74 11.48 -20.20 -7.06
N SER A 75 10.81 -20.53 -5.96
CA SER A 75 9.40 -20.22 -5.70
C SER A 75 9.15 -20.15 -4.19
N LEU A 76 7.95 -19.64 -3.82
CA LEU A 76 7.49 -19.69 -2.42
C LEU A 76 7.53 -21.12 -1.85
N PHE A 77 7.14 -22.14 -2.60
CA PHE A 77 7.16 -23.52 -2.12
C PHE A 77 8.57 -24.04 -1.90
N ASP A 78 9.52 -23.66 -2.75
CA ASP A 78 10.90 -24.09 -2.60
C ASP A 78 11.51 -23.47 -1.34
N ALA A 79 11.32 -22.17 -1.13
CA ALA A 79 11.71 -21.48 0.09
C ALA A 79 11.04 -22.12 1.33
N MET A 80 9.71 -22.38 1.25
CA MET A 80 8.97 -23.06 2.34
C MET A 80 9.53 -24.44 2.67
N ARG A 81 9.94 -25.22 1.66
CA ARG A 81 10.53 -26.55 1.85
C ARG A 81 11.82 -26.46 2.67
N ILE A 82 12.65 -25.46 2.40
CA ILE A 82 13.90 -25.22 3.13
C ILE A 82 13.59 -24.75 4.56
N ILE A 83 12.67 -23.81 4.72
CA ILE A 83 12.25 -23.28 6.02
C ILE A 83 11.66 -24.42 6.89
N ARG A 84 10.83 -25.28 6.32
CA ARG A 84 10.25 -26.44 7.02
C ARG A 84 11.30 -27.41 7.56
N ALA A 85 12.46 -27.50 6.93
CA ALA A 85 13.53 -28.34 7.44
C ALA A 85 14.13 -27.82 8.79
N ALA A 86 13.94 -26.53 9.07
CA ALA A 86 14.38 -25.87 10.29
C ALA A 86 13.25 -25.66 11.33
N LEU A 87 11.98 -25.91 10.95
CA LEU A 87 10.80 -25.74 11.82
C LEU A 87 10.16 -27.09 12.12
N THR A 88 9.76 -27.27 13.38
CA THR A 88 8.98 -28.45 13.80
C THR A 88 7.48 -28.30 13.56
N ASN A 89 7.00 -27.04 13.45
CA ASN A 89 5.59 -26.71 13.35
C ASN A 89 5.10 -26.64 11.89
N ILE A 90 3.79 -26.81 11.70
CA ILE A 90 3.11 -26.69 10.40
C ILE A 90 2.95 -25.20 10.07
N ILE A 91 3.55 -24.74 8.97
CA ILE A 91 3.42 -23.35 8.51
C ILE A 91 1.96 -23.07 8.11
N ASN A 92 1.37 -22.02 8.69
CA ASN A 92 -0.02 -21.64 8.49
C ASN A 92 -0.15 -20.15 8.15
N PHE A 93 -0.68 -19.84 6.96
CA PHE A 93 -0.81 -18.48 6.44
C PHE A 93 -2.17 -17.84 6.71
N THR A 94 -3.07 -18.46 7.45
CA THR A 94 -4.43 -17.92 7.68
C THR A 94 -4.44 -16.58 8.44
N ARG A 95 -3.35 -16.26 9.13
CA ARG A 95 -3.17 -14.98 9.85
C ARG A 95 -2.32 -13.96 9.08
N THR A 96 -1.85 -14.29 7.88
CA THR A 96 -1.06 -13.35 7.08
C THR A 96 -1.90 -12.14 6.69
N SER A 97 -1.47 -10.97 7.13
CA SER A 97 -2.17 -9.70 6.93
C SER A 97 -1.46 -8.81 5.89
N ILE A 98 -0.15 -8.98 5.70
CA ILE A 98 0.68 -8.14 4.84
C ILE A 98 1.70 -8.99 4.08
N ILE A 99 1.93 -8.65 2.80
CA ILE A 99 3.05 -9.13 2.00
C ILE A 99 3.89 -7.90 1.61
N LEU A 100 5.17 -7.94 1.95
CA LEU A 100 6.13 -6.89 1.66
C LEU A 100 7.02 -7.33 0.50
N PHE A 101 7.23 -6.46 -0.48
CA PHE A 101 8.17 -6.69 -1.57
C PHE A 101 9.28 -5.65 -1.51
N SER A 102 10.53 -6.06 -1.71
CA SER A 102 11.59 -5.09 -1.95
C SER A 102 11.35 -4.33 -3.26
N SER A 103 11.82 -3.10 -3.35
CA SER A 103 11.76 -2.31 -4.59
C SER A 103 12.43 -3.03 -5.76
N ASP A 104 13.53 -3.74 -5.51
CA ASP A 104 14.23 -4.53 -6.53
C ASP A 104 13.33 -5.67 -7.07
N ALA A 105 12.67 -6.42 -6.18
CA ALA A 105 11.74 -7.48 -6.59
C ALA A 105 10.54 -6.91 -7.39
N ALA A 106 10.03 -5.74 -6.99
CA ALA A 106 8.93 -5.07 -7.67
C ALA A 106 9.34 -4.54 -9.06
N ARG A 107 10.54 -3.96 -9.20
CA ARG A 107 11.08 -3.45 -10.47
C ARG A 107 11.39 -4.56 -11.47
N GLU A 108 11.78 -5.73 -11.00
CA GLU A 108 12.02 -6.90 -11.87
C GLU A 108 10.75 -7.68 -12.22
N GLY A 109 9.57 -7.22 -11.76
CA GLY A 109 8.29 -7.88 -12.04
C GLY A 109 8.10 -9.21 -11.33
N LEU A 110 8.90 -9.52 -10.30
CA LEU A 110 8.83 -10.77 -9.56
C LEU A 110 7.51 -10.96 -8.81
N MET A 111 6.77 -9.88 -8.58
CA MET A 111 5.47 -9.90 -7.90
C MET A 111 4.44 -10.74 -8.64
N LYS A 112 4.45 -10.74 -9.99
CA LYS A 112 3.45 -11.45 -10.80
C LYS A 112 3.43 -12.94 -10.49
N ASP A 113 4.56 -13.59 -10.68
CA ASP A 113 4.67 -15.04 -10.51
C ASP A 113 4.47 -15.42 -9.03
N PHE A 114 5.04 -14.62 -8.13
CA PHE A 114 4.93 -14.87 -6.68
C PHE A 114 3.48 -14.80 -6.21
N LEU A 115 2.75 -13.73 -6.52
CA LEU A 115 1.36 -13.55 -6.09
C LEU A 115 0.42 -14.55 -6.76
N SER A 116 0.54 -14.76 -8.09
CA SER A 116 -0.30 -15.71 -8.82
C SER A 116 -0.17 -17.10 -8.20
N PHE A 117 1.05 -17.56 -8.00
CA PHE A 117 1.31 -18.86 -7.40
C PHE A 117 0.83 -18.95 -5.94
N THR A 118 1.06 -17.91 -5.16
CA THR A 118 0.70 -17.86 -3.74
C THR A 118 -0.81 -17.95 -3.55
N PHE A 119 -1.60 -17.22 -4.33
CA PHE A 119 -3.05 -17.21 -4.18
C PHE A 119 -3.73 -18.46 -4.76
N ASP A 120 -3.12 -19.11 -5.72
CA ASP A 120 -3.65 -20.37 -6.26
C ASP A 120 -3.33 -21.58 -5.37
N SER A 121 -2.19 -21.58 -4.70
CA SER A 121 -1.63 -22.76 -4.04
C SER A 121 -1.53 -22.67 -2.52
N VAL A 122 -1.56 -21.47 -1.95
CA VAL A 122 -1.43 -21.22 -0.51
C VAL A 122 -2.68 -20.52 0.01
N LYS A 123 -3.12 -20.86 1.21
CA LYS A 123 -4.32 -20.27 1.83
C LYS A 123 -4.02 -18.88 2.43
N ILE A 124 -3.49 -17.96 1.63
CA ILE A 124 -3.39 -16.54 1.97
C ILE A 124 -4.68 -15.83 1.54
N ARG A 125 -5.17 -14.92 2.36
CA ARG A 125 -6.38 -14.16 2.05
C ARG A 125 -6.10 -13.18 0.90
N ARG A 126 -7.00 -13.09 -0.06
CA ARG A 126 -6.88 -12.10 -1.15
C ARG A 126 -7.01 -10.64 -0.67
N SER A 127 -7.56 -10.44 0.53
CA SER A 127 -7.61 -9.12 1.18
C SER A 127 -6.31 -8.75 1.91
N THR A 128 -5.26 -9.57 1.83
CA THR A 128 -3.94 -9.27 2.39
C THR A 128 -3.36 -8.01 1.75
N TYR A 129 -2.88 -7.08 2.56
CA TYR A 129 -2.31 -5.82 2.08
C TYR A 129 -0.94 -6.05 1.45
N LEU A 130 -0.64 -5.22 0.46
CA LEU A 130 0.66 -5.19 -0.21
C LEU A 130 1.42 -3.94 0.20
N LEU A 131 2.73 -4.07 0.33
CA LEU A 131 3.64 -2.98 0.66
C LEU A 131 4.92 -3.14 -0.15
N VAL A 132 5.43 -2.06 -0.71
CA VAL A 132 6.77 -2.03 -1.32
C VAL A 132 7.73 -1.34 -0.37
N ILE A 133 8.91 -1.92 -0.18
CA ILE A 133 9.96 -1.39 0.69
C ILE A 133 11.10 -0.86 -0.15
N GLN A 134 11.50 0.39 0.07
CA GLN A 134 12.76 0.91 -0.44
C GLN A 134 13.90 0.24 0.36
N GLY A 135 14.60 -0.68 -0.31
CA GLY A 135 15.54 -1.60 0.31
C GLY A 135 14.99 -3.02 0.47
N GLU A 136 15.53 -3.78 1.36
CA GLU A 136 15.19 -5.18 1.57
C GLU A 136 13.96 -5.32 2.48
N ALA A 137 12.98 -6.15 2.07
CA ALA A 137 11.80 -6.42 2.87
C ALA A 137 12.15 -7.12 4.19
N ARG A 138 13.16 -8.00 4.17
CA ARG A 138 13.65 -8.69 5.38
C ARG A 138 14.18 -7.72 6.44
N ASP A 139 14.91 -6.67 6.04
CA ASP A 139 15.46 -5.68 6.97
C ASP A 139 14.34 -4.88 7.63
N PHE A 140 13.31 -4.51 6.85
CA PHE A 140 12.11 -3.86 7.39
C PHE A 140 11.40 -4.77 8.41
N MET A 141 11.26 -6.06 8.08
CA MET A 141 10.64 -7.06 8.97
C MET A 141 11.49 -7.30 10.22
N GLN A 142 12.81 -7.22 10.15
CA GLN A 142 13.68 -7.32 11.31
C GLN A 142 13.42 -6.20 12.32
N GLY A 143 13.23 -4.97 11.84
CA GLY A 143 12.79 -3.87 12.70
C GLY A 143 11.43 -4.15 13.38
N MET A 144 10.50 -4.81 12.68
CA MET A 144 9.21 -5.23 13.25
C MET A 144 9.38 -6.28 14.36
N ASP A 145 10.28 -7.25 14.17
CA ASP A 145 10.53 -8.36 15.12
C ASP A 145 11.25 -7.88 16.38
N THR A 146 12.21 -6.98 16.26
CA THR A 146 12.96 -6.44 17.40
C THR A 146 12.18 -5.41 18.22
N GLY A 147 11.00 -5.00 17.77
CA GLY A 147 10.18 -3.93 18.38
C GLY A 147 10.71 -2.52 18.12
N GLU A 148 11.77 -2.37 17.33
CA GLU A 148 12.32 -1.08 16.90
C GLU A 148 11.56 -0.51 15.69
N GLY A 149 10.80 -1.37 14.98
CA GLY A 149 9.91 -1.04 13.89
C GLY A 149 8.43 -1.14 14.26
N ILE A 150 7.57 -0.93 13.26
CA ILE A 150 6.12 -1.05 13.39
C ILE A 150 5.75 -2.54 13.48
N SER A 151 5.01 -2.99 14.50
CA SER A 151 4.52 -4.38 14.56
C SER A 151 3.56 -4.69 13.41
N SER A 152 3.36 -5.98 13.07
CA SER A 152 2.48 -6.36 11.96
C SER A 152 1.02 -5.89 12.15
N GLU A 153 0.51 -5.91 13.38
CA GLU A 153 -0.83 -5.41 13.72
C GLU A 153 -0.90 -3.89 13.61
N LEU A 154 0.12 -3.19 14.11
CA LEU A 154 0.22 -1.74 14.01
C LEU A 154 0.48 -1.31 12.55
N LEU A 155 1.19 -2.11 11.76
CA LEU A 155 1.42 -1.83 10.35
C LEU A 155 0.10 -1.89 9.57
N GLN A 156 -0.71 -2.91 9.78
CA GLN A 156 -2.02 -3.02 9.15
C GLN A 156 -2.95 -1.88 9.56
N SER A 157 -3.11 -1.64 10.86
CA SER A 157 -3.95 -0.54 11.37
C SER A 157 -3.39 0.83 10.98
N GLY A 158 -2.07 0.98 10.97
CA GLY A 158 -1.39 2.19 10.54
C GLY A 158 -1.58 2.51 9.07
N LEU A 159 -1.59 1.51 8.19
CA LEU A 159 -1.91 1.69 6.76
C LEU A 159 -3.35 2.21 6.59
N ILE A 160 -4.31 1.58 7.26
CA ILE A 160 -5.73 1.98 7.20
C ILE A 160 -5.90 3.40 7.74
N ASN A 161 -5.31 3.71 8.90
CA ASN A 161 -5.43 5.02 9.51
C ASN A 161 -4.74 6.12 8.68
N ARG A 162 -3.53 5.87 8.17
CA ARG A 162 -2.78 6.86 7.37
C ARG A 162 -3.43 7.14 6.03
N TYR A 163 -4.02 6.14 5.41
CA TYR A 163 -4.87 6.34 4.24
C TYR A 163 -6.09 7.21 4.58
N GLY A 164 -6.79 6.91 5.70
CA GLY A 164 -8.00 7.62 6.10
C GLY A 164 -7.78 9.06 6.58
N ILE A 165 -6.64 9.34 7.25
CA ILE A 165 -6.42 10.61 7.96
C ILE A 165 -5.42 11.52 7.23
N GLY A 166 -4.52 11.01 6.44
CA GLY A 166 -3.45 11.82 5.86
C GLY A 166 -3.34 11.76 4.35
N GLY A 167 -3.78 10.67 3.74
CA GLY A 167 -3.62 10.46 2.30
C GLY A 167 -2.17 10.40 1.81
N TYR A 168 -1.20 10.19 2.73
CA TYR A 168 0.21 10.10 2.37
C TYR A 168 0.63 8.74 1.82
N VAL A 169 -0.24 7.75 1.91
CA VAL A 169 -0.06 6.39 1.37
C VAL A 169 -1.37 5.89 0.77
N PRO A 170 -1.35 5.14 -0.33
CA PRO A 170 -2.54 4.45 -0.82
C PRO A 170 -2.89 3.25 0.09
N LEU A 171 -4.06 2.65 -0.12
CA LEU A 171 -4.45 1.42 0.54
C LEU A 171 -4.68 0.35 -0.51
N THR A 172 -3.73 -0.57 -0.65
CA THR A 172 -3.75 -1.59 -1.70
C THR A 172 -3.66 -2.98 -1.11
N ASN A 173 -4.64 -3.81 -1.41
CA ASN A 173 -4.61 -5.23 -1.13
C ASN A 173 -4.42 -6.04 -2.42
N ALA A 174 -4.24 -7.35 -2.28
CA ALA A 174 -3.97 -8.19 -3.42
C ALA A 174 -5.11 -8.20 -4.44
N VAL A 175 -6.40 -8.13 -4.01
CA VAL A 175 -7.55 -8.06 -4.95
C VAL A 175 -7.45 -6.81 -5.80
N SER A 176 -7.34 -5.64 -5.16
CA SER A 176 -7.27 -4.36 -5.89
C SER A 176 -6.05 -4.28 -6.81
N PHE A 177 -4.92 -4.86 -6.40
CA PHE A 177 -3.73 -4.95 -7.25
C PHE A 177 -3.97 -5.82 -8.49
N PHE A 178 -4.54 -7.03 -8.33
CA PHE A 178 -4.88 -7.91 -9.46
C PHE A 178 -5.91 -7.29 -10.40
N GLU A 179 -6.93 -6.63 -9.85
CA GLU A 179 -7.93 -5.94 -10.64
C GLU A 179 -7.33 -4.79 -11.47
N SER A 180 -6.39 -4.06 -10.89
CA SER A 180 -5.69 -2.99 -11.59
C SER A 180 -4.81 -3.53 -12.72
N THR A 181 -3.99 -4.54 -12.43
CA THR A 181 -2.96 -5.02 -13.35
C THR A 181 -3.50 -5.92 -14.46
N ASN A 182 -4.47 -6.82 -14.15
CA ASN A 182 -4.98 -7.79 -15.14
C ASN A 182 -6.03 -7.20 -16.09
N ALA A 183 -6.81 -6.22 -15.63
CA ALA A 183 -7.87 -5.66 -16.46
C ALA A 183 -7.36 -4.66 -17.51
N GLY A 184 -6.11 -4.22 -17.46
CA GLY A 184 -5.54 -3.23 -18.38
C GLY A 184 -6.30 -1.90 -18.41
N ARG A 185 -7.06 -1.61 -17.33
CA ARG A 185 -7.93 -0.45 -17.22
C ARG A 185 -7.34 0.66 -16.37
N MET A 186 -6.29 0.38 -15.65
CA MET A 186 -5.52 1.30 -14.83
C MET A 186 -4.24 0.61 -14.36
N ASP A 187 -3.32 1.39 -13.85
CA ASP A 187 -2.16 0.83 -13.18
C ASP A 187 -2.27 0.93 -11.65
N ALA A 188 -1.63 -0.01 -10.99
CA ALA A 188 -1.65 -0.10 -9.55
C ALA A 188 -0.72 0.94 -8.92
N ILE A 189 -1.08 1.34 -7.71
CA ILE A 189 -0.22 2.06 -6.78
C ILE A 189 -0.18 1.29 -5.47
N ILE A 190 0.99 1.16 -4.87
CA ILE A 190 1.17 0.39 -3.62
C ILE A 190 1.82 1.31 -2.58
N PRO A 191 1.43 1.23 -1.27
CA PRO A 191 2.11 1.95 -0.21
C PRO A 191 3.62 1.74 -0.23
N LEU A 192 4.38 2.80 0.00
CA LEU A 192 5.83 2.77 0.06
C LEU A 192 6.29 2.80 1.52
N GLY A 193 7.12 1.83 1.90
CA GLY A 193 7.80 1.77 3.18
C GLY A 193 9.29 2.06 3.00
N ASN A 194 9.87 2.69 4.01
CA ASN A 194 11.30 2.98 4.06
C ASN A 194 11.89 2.67 5.43
N ILE A 195 13.17 2.36 5.45
CA ILE A 195 13.95 2.12 6.68
C ILE A 195 14.92 3.27 6.83
N ASP A 196 14.99 3.85 8.01
CA ASP A 196 15.96 4.92 8.32
C ASP A 196 17.38 4.35 8.31
N GLU A 197 18.15 4.65 7.27
CA GLU A 197 19.51 4.13 7.07
C GLU A 197 20.52 4.59 8.12
N SER A 198 20.25 5.67 8.84
CA SER A 198 21.15 6.12 9.92
C SER A 198 21.35 5.05 10.98
N ILE A 199 20.43 4.10 11.07
CA ILE A 199 20.37 3.02 12.06
C ILE A 199 20.95 1.71 11.50
N ILE A 200 20.83 1.48 10.19
CA ILE A 200 21.41 0.29 9.52
C ILE A 200 22.92 0.46 9.28
N SER A 201 23.39 1.71 9.23
CA SER A 201 24.77 2.01 8.87
C SER A 201 25.83 1.36 9.77
N ASP A 202 25.52 1.10 11.03
CA ASP A 202 26.49 0.50 11.97
C ASP A 202 26.62 -1.02 11.81
N GLU A 203 25.56 -1.71 11.44
CA GLU A 203 25.62 -3.16 11.18
C GLU A 203 26.13 -3.48 9.77
N ARG A 204 25.66 -2.73 8.74
CA ARG A 204 26.15 -2.87 7.36
C ARG A 204 27.60 -2.40 7.18
N LYS A 205 28.06 -1.38 7.91
CA LYS A 205 29.49 -1.02 7.92
C LYS A 205 30.34 -2.18 8.40
N LYS A 206 29.89 -2.92 9.41
CA LYS A 206 30.59 -4.13 9.89
C LYS A 206 30.59 -5.27 8.87
N GLU A 207 29.45 -5.46 8.11
CA GLU A 207 29.36 -6.46 7.03
C GLU A 207 30.13 -6.03 5.78
N SER A 208 30.07 -4.76 5.37
CA SER A 208 30.79 -4.22 4.20
C SER A 208 32.30 -4.19 4.45
N GLU A 209 32.76 -3.88 5.66
CA GLU A 209 34.15 -4.01 6.06
C GLU A 209 34.65 -5.47 6.05
N ALA A 210 33.71 -6.42 6.25
CA ALA A 210 34.04 -7.85 6.21
C ALA A 210 34.02 -8.44 4.78
N THR A 211 33.24 -7.88 3.85
CA THR A 211 33.03 -8.42 2.47
C THR A 211 33.74 -7.63 1.38
N GLY A 212 34.13 -6.37 1.63
CA GLY A 212 34.85 -5.52 0.67
C GLY A 212 34.00 -5.05 -0.53
N GLU A 213 32.66 -5.14 -0.45
CA GLU A 213 31.74 -4.63 -1.49
C GLU A 213 31.38 -3.15 -1.25
N GLU A 214 31.55 -2.32 -2.29
CA GLU A 214 31.13 -0.91 -2.24
C GLU A 214 29.59 -0.81 -2.21
N PRO A 215 29.03 0.11 -1.37
CA PRO A 215 27.59 0.33 -1.32
C PRO A 215 27.07 0.88 -2.66
N LYS A 216 25.96 0.31 -3.15
CA LYS A 216 25.27 0.79 -4.36
C LYS A 216 24.83 2.25 -4.20
N PRO A 217 24.81 3.06 -5.29
CA PRO A 217 24.36 4.44 -5.24
C PRO A 217 22.89 4.52 -4.78
N LYS A 218 22.62 5.51 -3.92
CA LYS A 218 21.30 5.74 -3.33
C LYS A 218 20.28 6.16 -4.40
N GLU A 219 19.14 5.47 -4.47
CA GLU A 219 17.94 6.06 -5.07
C GLU A 219 17.51 7.28 -4.23
N GLU A 220 16.96 8.32 -4.87
CA GLU A 220 16.45 9.50 -4.19
C GLU A 220 15.39 9.09 -3.15
N ASP A 221 15.76 9.15 -1.89
CA ASP A 221 14.86 8.86 -0.77
C ASP A 221 13.79 9.95 -0.69
N THR A 222 12.54 9.55 -0.81
CA THR A 222 11.37 10.45 -0.80
C THR A 222 11.12 11.13 0.55
N THR A 223 11.85 10.73 1.59
CA THR A 223 11.85 11.32 2.93
C THR A 223 13.18 11.98 3.30
N VAL A 224 14.16 11.99 2.37
CA VAL A 224 15.52 12.50 2.61
C VAL A 224 15.52 13.99 2.89
N GLY A 225 16.23 14.36 3.94
CA GLY A 225 16.50 15.75 4.31
C GLY A 225 15.59 16.32 5.38
N ILE A 226 14.59 15.60 5.86
CA ILE A 226 13.81 16.02 7.03
C ILE A 226 14.42 15.38 8.27
N GLU A 227 15.16 16.18 9.05
CA GLU A 227 15.69 15.75 10.34
C GLU A 227 14.54 15.46 11.30
N ARG A 228 14.55 14.26 11.90
CA ARG A 228 13.60 13.87 12.95
C ARG A 228 14.33 13.24 14.11
N ILE A 229 13.84 13.47 15.33
CA ILE A 229 14.39 12.90 16.54
C ILE A 229 13.43 11.85 17.09
N GLY A 230 13.93 10.64 17.29
CA GLY A 230 13.14 9.53 17.84
C GLY A 230 12.15 8.90 16.87
N GLY A 231 11.38 7.95 17.36
CA GLY A 231 10.40 7.20 16.59
C GLY A 231 10.89 5.83 16.14
N LEU A 232 10.07 5.16 15.35
CA LEU A 232 10.40 3.84 14.81
C LEU A 232 11.39 3.97 13.64
N LYS A 233 12.23 2.97 13.46
CA LYS A 233 13.21 2.87 12.35
C LYS A 233 12.53 2.77 10.98
N SER A 234 11.27 2.36 10.93
CA SER A 234 10.49 2.21 9.70
C SER A 234 9.50 3.34 9.52
N THR A 235 9.35 3.81 8.28
CA THR A 235 8.34 4.81 7.87
C THR A 235 7.46 4.28 6.76
N LEU A 236 6.23 4.78 6.72
CA LEU A 236 5.29 4.58 5.62
C LEU A 236 4.93 5.95 5.07
N MET A 237 5.39 6.27 3.87
CA MET A 237 5.10 7.54 3.20
C MET A 237 5.35 7.40 1.71
N GLY A 238 4.37 7.83 0.90
CA GLY A 238 4.48 7.78 -0.55
C GLY A 238 3.88 6.53 -1.17
N SER A 239 4.07 6.38 -2.45
CA SER A 239 3.56 5.27 -3.24
C SER A 239 4.56 4.77 -4.28
N ALA A 240 4.60 3.46 -4.45
CA ALA A 240 5.23 2.80 -5.58
C ALA A 240 4.24 2.81 -6.76
N ILE A 241 4.70 3.20 -7.94
CA ILE A 241 3.92 3.34 -9.17
C ILE A 241 4.27 2.20 -10.10
N PHE A 242 3.25 1.60 -10.70
CA PHE A 242 3.40 0.44 -11.56
C PHE A 242 2.97 0.71 -13.00
N ASP A 243 3.59 0.02 -13.94
CA ASP A 243 3.10 -0.27 -15.28
C ASP A 243 2.79 -1.77 -15.36
N GLY A 244 1.51 -2.11 -15.28
CA GLY A 244 1.09 -3.50 -15.13
C GLY A 244 1.67 -4.14 -13.86
N TRP A 245 2.56 -5.12 -14.03
CA TRP A 245 3.16 -5.89 -12.93
C TRP A 245 4.55 -5.40 -12.49
N VAL A 246 5.08 -4.37 -13.15
CA VAL A 246 6.43 -3.87 -12.93
C VAL A 246 6.37 -2.50 -12.27
N MET A 247 7.10 -2.32 -11.18
CA MET A 247 7.28 -1.01 -10.57
C MET A 247 8.16 -0.14 -11.45
N THR A 248 7.66 1.02 -11.85
CA THR A 248 8.34 1.95 -12.75
C THR A 248 8.75 3.26 -12.09
N GLY A 249 8.18 3.60 -10.95
CA GLY A 249 8.49 4.85 -10.25
C GLY A 249 7.99 4.90 -8.82
N THR A 250 8.24 6.04 -8.17
CA THR A 250 7.75 6.34 -6.82
C THR A 250 7.22 7.77 -6.76
N LEU A 251 6.28 8.01 -5.85
CA LEU A 251 5.86 9.34 -5.43
C LEU A 251 6.12 9.50 -3.94
N ASN A 252 6.53 10.70 -3.54
CA ASN A 252 6.62 11.06 -2.12
C ASN A 252 5.22 11.21 -1.49
N GLY A 253 5.15 11.46 -0.18
CA GLY A 253 3.88 11.58 0.53
C GLY A 253 2.97 12.69 0.00
N PRO A 254 3.43 13.95 -0.12
CA PRO A 254 2.65 15.04 -0.70
C PRO A 254 2.17 14.77 -2.12
N ASP A 255 3.01 14.22 -2.98
CA ASP A 255 2.63 13.87 -4.35
C ASP A 255 1.58 12.75 -4.38
N THR A 256 1.69 11.80 -3.45
CA THR A 256 0.68 10.75 -3.27
C THR A 256 -0.67 11.34 -2.87
N GLN A 257 -0.72 12.36 -2.01
CA GLN A 257 -1.98 13.04 -1.67
C GLN A 257 -2.67 13.61 -2.92
N TYR A 258 -1.94 14.34 -3.77
CA TYR A 258 -2.51 14.88 -5.01
C TYR A 258 -3.00 13.78 -5.96
N LEU A 259 -2.25 12.70 -6.08
CA LEU A 259 -2.67 11.54 -6.86
C LEU A 259 -3.97 10.94 -6.31
N LEU A 260 -4.07 10.72 -4.99
CA LEU A 260 -5.27 10.16 -4.35
C LEU A 260 -6.47 11.09 -4.45
N ILE A 261 -6.26 12.42 -4.39
CA ILE A 261 -7.32 13.42 -4.66
C ILE A 261 -7.84 13.25 -6.08
N GLY A 262 -6.96 13.20 -7.08
CA GLY A 262 -7.34 13.04 -8.49
C GLY A 262 -8.00 11.71 -8.80
N ARG A 263 -7.69 10.64 -8.02
CA ARG A 263 -8.34 9.33 -8.10
C ARG A 263 -9.70 9.26 -7.40
N GLY A 264 -10.03 10.26 -6.56
CA GLY A 264 -11.19 10.20 -5.67
C GLY A 264 -11.04 9.22 -4.50
N GLU A 265 -9.81 8.89 -4.13
CA GLU A 265 -9.46 7.97 -3.05
C GLU A 265 -8.93 8.72 -1.80
N PHE A 266 -8.85 10.04 -1.85
CA PHE A 266 -8.50 10.88 -0.70
C PHE A 266 -9.74 11.22 0.12
N HIS A 267 -9.61 11.21 1.45
CA HIS A 267 -10.70 11.57 2.35
C HIS A 267 -10.43 12.88 3.08
N THR A 268 -9.40 12.93 3.89
CA THR A 268 -9.00 14.10 4.64
C THR A 268 -7.49 14.10 4.89
N GLY A 269 -6.92 15.27 5.08
CA GLY A 269 -5.50 15.42 5.41
C GLY A 269 -5.12 16.88 5.65
N SER A 270 -3.97 17.09 6.26
CA SER A 270 -3.36 18.42 6.35
C SER A 270 -2.48 18.68 5.15
N LEU A 271 -2.47 19.92 4.71
CA LEU A 271 -1.60 20.40 3.64
C LEU A 271 -1.03 21.76 4.02
N ALA A 272 0.28 21.90 3.85
CA ALA A 272 0.99 23.17 3.99
C ALA A 272 1.21 23.78 2.59
N ILE A 273 0.66 24.95 2.36
CA ILE A 273 0.71 25.65 1.06
C ILE A 273 1.45 26.95 1.24
N HIS A 274 2.44 27.22 0.38
CA HIS A 274 3.07 28.54 0.31
C HIS A 274 2.20 29.49 -0.51
N ALA A 275 1.69 30.51 0.15
CA ALA A 275 1.01 31.61 -0.54
C ALA A 275 2.00 32.41 -1.41
N PRO A 276 1.52 33.16 -2.42
CA PRO A 276 2.38 33.99 -3.29
C PRO A 276 3.22 35.02 -2.54
N ASP A 277 2.78 35.47 -1.39
CA ASP A 277 3.51 36.40 -0.49
C ASP A 277 4.60 35.71 0.35
N GLY A 278 4.77 34.40 0.20
CA GLY A 278 5.75 33.55 0.91
C GLY A 278 5.28 33.03 2.27
N ASN A 279 4.09 33.41 2.72
CA ASN A 279 3.52 32.90 3.97
C ASN A 279 3.11 31.43 3.81
N LEU A 280 3.36 30.64 4.87
CA LEU A 280 2.89 29.25 4.94
C LEU A 280 1.46 29.23 5.46
N ILE A 281 0.55 28.62 4.71
CA ILE A 281 -0.84 28.41 5.09
C ILE A 281 -1.02 26.90 5.37
N GLU A 282 -1.34 26.58 6.60
CA GLU A 282 -1.71 25.23 6.98
C GLU A 282 -3.22 25.05 6.88
N CYS A 283 -3.64 24.07 6.10
CA CYS A 283 -5.02 23.74 5.85
C CYS A 283 -5.33 22.30 6.23
N LEU A 284 -6.47 22.08 6.88
CA LEU A 284 -7.12 20.80 6.87
C LEU A 284 -8.03 20.74 5.64
N ILE A 285 -7.80 19.75 4.79
CA ILE A 285 -8.55 19.59 3.53
C ILE A 285 -9.34 18.29 3.52
N HIS A 286 -10.49 18.31 2.87
CA HIS A 286 -11.25 17.11 2.52
C HIS A 286 -11.97 17.32 1.17
N THR A 287 -12.16 16.22 0.43
CA THR A 287 -12.83 16.30 -0.86
C THR A 287 -14.34 16.44 -0.71
N SER A 288 -14.97 17.27 -1.56
CA SER A 288 -16.44 17.47 -1.60
C SER A 288 -17.16 16.38 -2.40
N GLY A 289 -16.64 15.18 -2.45
CA GLY A 289 -17.13 14.04 -3.23
C GLY A 289 -16.07 13.50 -4.19
N SER A 290 -16.44 12.53 -5.00
CA SER A 290 -15.54 11.98 -6.02
C SER A 290 -15.34 12.96 -7.17
N PRO A 291 -14.14 13.02 -7.77
CA PRO A 291 -13.88 13.80 -8.97
C PRO A 291 -14.87 13.45 -10.10
N LYS A 292 -15.30 14.46 -10.85
CA LYS A 292 -16.07 14.25 -12.07
C LYS A 292 -15.11 14.20 -13.24
N ILE A 293 -15.05 13.08 -13.93
CA ILE A 293 -14.14 12.85 -15.04
C ILE A 293 -14.94 12.74 -16.33
N ASN A 294 -14.74 13.72 -17.22
CA ASN A 294 -15.28 13.73 -18.57
C ASN A 294 -14.14 13.37 -19.53
N LEU A 295 -14.20 12.19 -20.13
CA LEU A 295 -13.14 11.67 -21.00
C LEU A 295 -13.63 11.61 -22.44
N SER A 296 -12.94 12.31 -23.35
CA SER A 296 -13.08 12.21 -24.80
C SER A 296 -11.93 11.31 -25.32
N LEU A 297 -12.25 10.32 -26.15
CA LEU A 297 -11.26 9.36 -26.64
C LEU A 297 -10.66 9.72 -28.02
N TYR A 298 -11.33 10.59 -28.78
CA TYR A 298 -10.95 10.91 -30.15
C TYR A 298 -10.84 12.42 -30.39
N PRO A 299 -9.88 12.92 -31.21
CA PRO A 299 -8.87 12.13 -31.96
C PRO A 299 -7.74 11.59 -31.08
N THR A 300 -7.48 12.21 -29.94
CA THR A 300 -6.57 11.78 -28.86
C THR A 300 -7.34 11.83 -27.53
N PRO A 301 -7.00 10.97 -26.56
CA PRO A 301 -7.67 11.02 -25.26
C PRO A 301 -7.45 12.34 -24.53
N VAL A 302 -8.51 12.98 -24.07
CA VAL A 302 -8.48 14.18 -23.24
C VAL A 302 -9.43 14.00 -22.08
N ALA A 303 -8.93 14.15 -20.85
CA ALA A 303 -9.73 14.16 -19.63
C ALA A 303 -9.91 15.56 -19.08
N GLU A 304 -11.15 15.94 -18.81
CA GLU A 304 -11.52 17.09 -17.99
C GLU A 304 -11.91 16.57 -16.60
N VAL A 305 -11.14 16.95 -15.58
CA VAL A 305 -11.26 16.45 -14.21
C VAL A 305 -11.69 17.59 -13.29
N GLU A 306 -12.94 17.57 -12.82
CA GLU A 306 -13.47 18.54 -11.88
C GLU A 306 -13.36 18.02 -10.44
N ILE A 307 -12.72 18.77 -9.56
CA ILE A 307 -12.43 18.39 -8.18
C ILE A 307 -12.89 19.49 -7.23
N GLY A 308 -13.78 19.16 -6.31
CA GLY A 308 -14.16 20.04 -5.20
C GLY A 308 -13.39 19.73 -3.94
N ILE A 309 -12.78 20.74 -3.32
CA ILE A 309 -12.04 20.63 -2.06
C ILE A 309 -12.62 21.62 -1.06
N LYS A 310 -12.91 21.15 0.14
CA LYS A 310 -13.19 21.99 1.30
C LYS A 310 -11.92 22.19 2.09
N CYS A 311 -11.63 23.43 2.44
CA CYS A 311 -10.42 23.85 3.10
C CYS A 311 -10.75 24.61 4.38
N ARG A 312 -10.22 24.12 5.51
CA ARG A 312 -10.24 24.84 6.80
C ARG A 312 -8.84 25.30 7.10
N VAL A 313 -8.65 26.63 7.19
CA VAL A 313 -7.37 27.22 7.56
C VAL A 313 -7.12 27.04 9.06
N MET A 314 -5.94 26.56 9.43
CA MET A 314 -5.57 26.13 10.79
C MET A 314 -4.85 27.23 11.61
N HIS A 315 -4.93 28.50 11.22
CA HIS A 315 -4.15 29.58 11.86
C HIS A 315 -5.02 30.56 12.67
N ASP A 316 -4.46 31.09 13.77
CA ASP A 316 -5.11 32.09 14.66
C ASP A 316 -5.42 33.44 14.00
N SER A 317 -4.98 33.67 12.75
CA SER A 317 -5.14 34.94 12.01
C SER A 317 -6.32 34.92 11.02
N VAL A 318 -7.32 34.08 11.24
CA VAL A 318 -8.44 33.88 10.31
C VAL A 318 -9.16 35.17 9.95
N GLU A 319 -9.39 36.08 10.91
CA GLU A 319 -10.08 37.36 10.67
C GLU A 319 -9.34 38.28 9.68
N LEU A 320 -7.99 38.24 9.65
CA LEU A 320 -7.15 38.98 8.70
C LEU A 320 -7.15 38.38 7.30
N LEU A 321 -7.45 37.06 7.17
CA LEU A 321 -7.42 36.30 5.94
C LEU A 321 -8.78 36.27 5.22
N GLU A 322 -9.91 36.41 5.92
CA GLU A 322 -11.26 36.28 5.33
C GLU A 322 -11.48 37.27 4.16
N SER A 323 -10.97 38.50 4.26
CA SER A 323 -11.08 39.49 3.16
C SER A 323 -10.24 39.13 1.92
N LYS A 324 -9.24 38.24 2.07
CA LYS A 324 -8.33 37.79 1.00
C LYS A 324 -8.70 36.39 0.48
N TRP A 325 -9.69 35.71 1.05
CA TRP A 325 -10.06 34.34 0.67
C TRP A 325 -10.33 34.16 -0.84
N PRO A 326 -10.99 35.08 -1.55
CA PRO A 326 -11.21 34.87 -2.99
C PRO A 326 -9.90 34.85 -3.81
N GLU A 327 -8.94 35.74 -3.49
CA GLU A 327 -7.63 35.74 -4.17
C GLU A 327 -6.81 34.52 -3.77
N MET A 328 -6.74 34.22 -2.48
CA MET A 328 -6.03 33.08 -1.92
C MET A 328 -6.62 31.74 -2.42
N GLY A 329 -7.95 31.64 -2.54
CA GLY A 329 -8.62 30.48 -3.10
C GLY A 329 -8.16 30.20 -4.52
N SER A 330 -8.17 31.23 -5.38
CA SER A 330 -7.72 31.10 -6.77
C SER A 330 -6.24 30.68 -6.88
N ASP A 331 -5.39 31.17 -6.00
CA ASP A 331 -3.96 30.80 -6.01
C ASP A 331 -3.76 29.35 -5.53
N ILE A 332 -4.52 28.91 -4.53
CA ILE A 332 -4.52 27.52 -4.05
C ILE A 332 -5.06 26.59 -5.15
N GLU A 333 -6.17 26.93 -5.81
CA GLU A 333 -6.73 26.18 -6.94
C GLU A 333 -5.67 25.93 -8.02
N LYS A 334 -5.03 27.00 -8.50
CA LYS A 334 -3.96 26.92 -9.51
C LYS A 334 -2.77 26.09 -9.03
N TYR A 335 -2.44 26.19 -7.75
CA TYR A 335 -1.36 25.37 -7.17
C TYR A 335 -1.69 23.89 -7.24
N PHE A 336 -2.91 23.48 -6.83
CA PHE A 336 -3.37 22.10 -6.93
C PHE A 336 -3.37 21.60 -8.38
N GLU A 337 -3.94 22.36 -9.30
CA GLU A 337 -4.00 22.04 -10.72
C GLU A 337 -2.60 21.81 -11.31
N LYS A 338 -1.65 22.70 -10.96
CA LYS A 338 -0.25 22.58 -11.37
C LYS A 338 0.41 21.31 -10.81
N GLN A 339 0.20 20.99 -9.52
CA GLN A 339 0.79 19.79 -8.93
C GLN A 339 0.21 18.52 -9.55
N MET A 340 -1.12 18.44 -9.73
CA MET A 340 -1.77 17.29 -10.35
C MET A 340 -1.31 17.10 -11.80
N SER A 341 -1.21 18.18 -12.58
CA SER A 341 -0.69 18.13 -13.96
C SER A 341 0.75 17.64 -13.99
N ARG A 342 1.62 18.11 -13.09
CA ARG A 342 3.00 17.65 -12.97
C ARG A 342 3.08 16.14 -12.66
N ILE A 343 2.27 15.67 -11.71
CA ILE A 343 2.23 14.25 -11.32
C ILE A 343 1.68 13.39 -12.47
N PHE A 344 0.63 13.88 -13.16
CA PHE A 344 0.09 13.19 -14.33
C PHE A 344 1.14 13.00 -15.42
N GLU A 345 1.85 14.09 -15.80
CA GLU A 345 2.92 14.01 -16.80
C GLU A 345 4.07 13.10 -16.35
N GLY A 346 4.41 13.12 -15.05
CA GLY A 346 5.37 12.20 -14.46
C GLY A 346 4.95 10.74 -14.61
N CYS A 347 3.73 10.40 -14.23
CA CYS A 347 3.19 9.04 -14.37
C CYS A 347 3.10 8.61 -15.84
N LYS A 348 2.68 9.51 -16.73
CA LYS A 348 2.62 9.27 -18.18
C LYS A 348 4.01 8.96 -18.76
N SER A 349 5.04 9.69 -18.32
CA SER A 349 6.41 9.49 -18.78
C SER A 349 7.00 8.11 -18.46
N ILE A 350 6.47 7.45 -17.44
CA ILE A 350 6.82 6.09 -17.02
C ILE A 350 5.75 5.06 -17.41
N HIS A 351 4.89 5.40 -18.38
CA HIS A 351 3.83 4.55 -18.96
C HIS A 351 2.78 4.05 -17.96
N SER A 352 2.57 4.76 -16.84
CA SER A 352 1.62 4.37 -15.79
C SER A 352 0.35 5.21 -15.81
N ASP A 353 -0.79 4.57 -16.02
CA ASP A 353 -2.12 5.17 -15.77
C ASP A 353 -2.47 5.11 -14.27
N ALA A 354 -1.62 5.74 -13.45
CA ALA A 354 -1.79 5.77 -12.01
C ALA A 354 -3.07 6.53 -11.59
N PHE A 355 -3.55 7.50 -12.35
CA PHE A 355 -4.83 8.18 -12.11
C PHE A 355 -6.06 7.31 -12.40
N GLY A 356 -5.90 6.27 -13.22
CA GLY A 356 -6.96 5.31 -13.53
C GLY A 356 -7.97 5.82 -14.56
N PHE A 357 -7.55 6.64 -15.51
CA PHE A 357 -8.42 7.14 -16.59
C PHE A 357 -8.98 6.02 -17.47
N GLY A 358 -8.24 4.94 -17.65
CA GLY A 358 -8.71 3.77 -18.39
C GLY A 358 -9.97 3.11 -17.79
N LYS A 359 -10.24 3.28 -16.48
CA LYS A 359 -11.53 2.85 -15.89
C LYS A 359 -12.73 3.58 -16.51
N HIS A 360 -12.54 4.84 -16.87
CA HIS A 360 -13.57 5.67 -17.51
C HIS A 360 -13.61 5.44 -19.02
N ALA A 361 -12.43 5.22 -19.63
CA ALA A 361 -12.32 4.94 -21.05
C ALA A 361 -13.05 3.64 -21.44
N VAL A 362 -12.83 2.56 -20.70
CA VAL A 362 -13.42 1.25 -21.01
C VAL A 362 -14.95 1.25 -21.04
N LEU A 363 -15.58 2.13 -20.27
CA LEU A 363 -17.06 2.25 -20.22
C LEU A 363 -17.66 2.77 -21.52
N GLN A 364 -16.87 3.31 -22.43
CA GLN A 364 -17.31 3.80 -23.74
C GLN A 364 -17.31 2.70 -24.81
N PHE A 365 -16.85 1.50 -24.49
CA PHE A 365 -16.78 0.36 -25.41
C PHE A 365 -17.86 -0.67 -25.12
N ASN A 366 -18.48 -1.21 -26.17
CA ASN A 366 -19.56 -2.19 -26.05
C ASN A 366 -19.08 -3.64 -25.96
N SER A 367 -17.78 -3.90 -26.19
CA SER A 367 -17.19 -5.23 -26.13
C SER A 367 -15.72 -5.18 -25.68
N THR A 368 -15.25 -6.29 -25.13
CA THR A 368 -13.85 -6.47 -24.74
C THR A 368 -12.92 -6.38 -25.98
N ASP A 369 -13.33 -6.96 -27.10
CA ASP A 369 -12.53 -6.94 -28.34
C ASP A 369 -12.31 -5.50 -28.82
N ALA A 370 -13.34 -4.65 -28.78
CA ALA A 370 -13.23 -3.24 -29.16
C ALA A 370 -12.32 -2.45 -28.21
N TRP A 371 -12.34 -2.80 -26.92
CA TRP A 371 -11.41 -2.22 -25.93
C TRP A 371 -9.96 -2.65 -26.19
N GLU A 372 -9.73 -3.92 -26.44
CA GLU A 372 -8.39 -4.46 -26.75
C GLU A 372 -7.85 -3.86 -28.06
N GLU A 373 -8.68 -3.73 -29.10
CA GLU A 373 -8.31 -3.09 -30.37
C GLU A 373 -7.95 -1.61 -30.19
N TYR A 374 -8.65 -0.90 -29.31
CA TYR A 374 -8.34 0.50 -29.00
C TYR A 374 -6.95 0.67 -28.36
N ASN A 375 -6.45 -0.34 -27.68
CA ASN A 375 -5.11 -0.37 -27.09
C ASN A 375 -4.84 0.85 -26.18
N TRP A 376 -5.56 0.91 -25.05
CA TRP A 376 -5.51 2.04 -24.11
C TRP A 376 -4.09 2.47 -23.75
N LYS A 377 -3.18 1.54 -23.45
CA LYS A 377 -1.80 1.86 -23.07
C LYS A 377 -1.10 2.73 -24.14
N LYS A 378 -1.26 2.40 -25.42
CA LYS A 378 -0.70 3.18 -26.53
C LYS A 378 -1.38 4.54 -26.67
N GLN A 379 -2.70 4.62 -26.47
CA GLN A 379 -3.42 5.88 -26.55
C GLN A 379 -3.10 6.80 -25.37
N TYR A 380 -2.87 6.23 -24.18
CA TYR A 380 -2.53 6.96 -22.97
C TYR A 380 -1.22 7.75 -23.09
N GLU A 381 -0.24 7.28 -23.87
CA GLU A 381 1.01 8.00 -24.12
C GLU A 381 0.80 9.41 -24.68
N ASN A 382 -0.29 9.61 -25.43
CA ASN A 382 -0.63 10.91 -26.04
C ASN A 382 -1.78 11.61 -25.33
N MET A 383 -2.23 11.08 -24.19
CA MET A 383 -3.34 11.63 -23.45
C MET A 383 -3.00 13.00 -22.84
N GLU A 384 -4.00 13.88 -22.82
CA GLU A 384 -3.97 15.13 -22.07
C GLU A 384 -4.96 15.07 -20.90
N ALA A 385 -4.63 15.71 -19.78
CA ALA A 385 -5.53 15.83 -18.64
C ALA A 385 -5.53 17.27 -18.11
N ASN A 386 -6.72 17.85 -18.04
CA ASN A 386 -6.97 19.18 -17.51
C ASN A 386 -7.65 19.03 -16.14
N PHE A 387 -7.01 19.53 -15.11
CA PHE A 387 -7.51 19.49 -13.75
C PHE A 387 -8.13 20.86 -13.42
N ASN A 388 -9.39 20.85 -13.01
CA ASN A 388 -10.14 22.04 -12.59
C ASN A 388 -10.50 21.86 -11.12
N VAL A 389 -9.80 22.57 -10.25
CA VAL A 389 -9.99 22.49 -8.79
C VAL A 389 -10.82 23.65 -8.31
N THR A 390 -11.79 23.40 -7.45
CA THR A 390 -12.58 24.44 -6.78
C THR A 390 -12.40 24.33 -5.28
N ILE A 391 -11.93 25.40 -4.64
CA ILE A 391 -11.73 25.48 -3.19
C ILE A 391 -12.94 26.18 -2.55
N GLN A 392 -13.51 25.51 -1.55
CA GLN A 392 -14.50 26.09 -0.66
C GLN A 392 -13.93 26.20 0.75
N PHE A 393 -13.74 27.41 1.23
CA PHE A 393 -13.35 27.63 2.62
C PHE A 393 -14.48 27.32 3.57
N GLU A 394 -14.17 26.63 4.66
CA GLU A 394 -15.12 26.38 5.76
C GLU A 394 -14.83 27.37 6.90
N ASP A 395 -15.88 27.95 7.49
CA ASP A 395 -15.75 28.87 8.60
C ASP A 395 -15.09 28.18 9.80
N SER A 396 -14.12 28.83 10.41
CA SER A 396 -13.34 28.31 11.54
C SER A 396 -14.17 28.11 12.83
N PHE A 397 -15.41 28.56 12.88
CA PHE A 397 -16.25 28.65 14.09
C PHE A 397 -17.37 27.61 14.23
N SER A 398 -17.47 26.59 13.41
CA SER A 398 -18.41 25.49 13.74
C SER A 398 -17.74 24.37 14.55
N SER A 399 -17.21 24.74 15.73
CA SER A 399 -16.81 23.74 16.75
C SER A 399 -18.05 23.21 17.46
N THR A 400 -18.83 22.38 16.79
CA THR A 400 -19.83 21.52 17.44
C THR A 400 -19.76 20.15 16.85
N HIS A 401 -19.45 19.20 17.72
CA HIS A 401 -19.40 17.74 17.57
C HIS A 401 -18.03 17.12 17.30
N LEU A 402 -17.17 17.15 18.33
CA LEU A 402 -16.38 16.00 18.71
C LEU A 402 -16.92 15.52 20.06
N GLU A 403 -17.94 14.67 20.04
CA GLU A 403 -18.25 13.71 21.09
C GLU A 403 -17.85 12.32 20.63
#